data_91a5f6028dd3ea4e894d89e171a016ab
#
_entry.id   91a5f6028dd3ea4e894d89e171a016ab
#
_cell.length_a   1.000
_cell.length_b   1.000
_cell.length_c   1.000
_cell.angle_alpha   90.00
_cell.angle_beta   90.00
_cell.angle_gamma   90.00
#
_symmetry.space_group_name_H-M   'P 1'
#
loop_
_entity.id
_entity.type
_entity.pdbx_description
1 polymer ?
#
loop_
_entity_poly.entity_id
_entity_poly.type
_entity_poly.pdbx_seq_one_letter_code
_entity_poly.pdbx_strand_id
1 'polypeptide(L)' 'GLTDTEREERTLAYLQEHPHITGKEYASLNECGRNKASVDLRRMVEEGKLRRERFGGMWLYSI' A
#
# COMPACT_ATOMS: atom_id res chain seq x y z
N GLY A 1 15.36 -1.46 -8.74
CA GLY A 1 14.22 -1.04 -7.96
C GLY A 1 14.12 -1.75 -6.64
N LEU A 2 13.12 -1.40 -5.86
CA LEU A 2 12.90 -2.00 -4.56
C LEU A 2 12.33 -3.41 -4.70
N THR A 3 12.72 -4.30 -3.80
CA THR A 3 12.14 -5.66 -3.78
C THR A 3 10.75 -5.62 -3.18
N ASP A 4 10.00 -6.72 -3.32
CA ASP A 4 8.68 -6.84 -2.71
C ASP A 4 8.76 -6.62 -1.20
N THR A 5 9.77 -7.22 -0.55
CA THR A 5 9.96 -7.09 0.89
C THR A 5 10.25 -5.65 1.29
N GLU A 6 11.10 -4.98 0.53
CA GLU A 6 11.43 -3.58 0.83
C GLU A 6 10.21 -2.68 0.68
N ARG A 7 9.40 -2.88 -0.35
CA ARG A 7 8.19 -2.08 -0.53
C ARG A 7 7.21 -2.31 0.60
N GLU A 8 7.06 -3.57 1.02
CA GLU A 8 6.18 -3.90 2.12
C GLU A 8 6.65 -3.24 3.42
N GLU A 9 7.94 -3.33 3.71
CA GLU A 9 8.51 -2.75 4.93
C GLU A 9 8.35 -1.23 4.95
N ARG A 10 8.60 -0.58 3.83
CA ARG A 10 8.43 0.87 3.74
C ARG A 10 6.97 1.27 3.97
N THR A 11 6.05 0.49 3.45
CA THR A 11 4.62 0.78 3.58
C THR A 11 4.15 0.58 5.02
N LEU A 12 4.59 -0.49 5.68
CA LEU A 12 4.21 -0.71 7.07
C LEU A 12 4.79 0.35 7.99
N ALA A 13 6.03 0.79 7.72
CA ALA A 13 6.63 1.88 8.47
C ALA A 13 5.86 3.19 8.27
N TYR A 14 5.48 3.48 7.03
CA TYR A 14 4.67 4.65 6.71
C TYR A 14 3.35 4.63 7.49
N LEU A 15 2.71 3.48 7.58
CA LEU A 15 1.42 3.35 8.24
C LEU A 15 1.51 3.40 9.77
N GLN A 16 2.72 3.38 10.34
CA GLN A 16 2.89 3.69 11.76
C GLN A 16 2.68 5.16 12.04
N GLU A 17 2.93 6.01 11.02
CA GLU A 17 2.88 7.46 11.15
C GLU A 17 1.66 8.08 10.45
N HIS A 18 0.94 7.30 9.64
CA HIS A 18 -0.18 7.81 8.84
C HIS A 18 -1.35 6.85 8.97
N PRO A 19 -2.60 7.37 8.97
CA PRO A 19 -3.77 6.51 9.19
C PRO A 19 -4.08 5.57 8.03
N HIS A 20 -3.69 5.95 6.81
CA HIS A 20 -3.97 5.11 5.64
C HIS A 20 -3.05 5.50 4.50
N ILE A 21 -3.08 4.70 3.44
CA ILE A 21 -2.32 4.97 2.22
C ILE A 21 -3.21 4.62 1.01
N THR A 22 -3.12 5.44 -0.04
CA THR A 22 -3.81 5.17 -1.30
C THR A 22 -2.86 4.48 -2.27
N GLY A 23 -3.39 3.97 -3.38
CA GLY A 23 -2.55 3.38 -4.42
C GLY A 23 -1.54 4.37 -4.99
N LYS A 24 -1.97 5.61 -5.18
CA LYS A 24 -1.07 6.66 -5.69
C LYS A 24 0.06 6.94 -4.70
N GLU A 25 -0.27 7.01 -3.41
CA GLU A 25 0.73 7.25 -2.38
C GLU A 25 1.70 6.09 -2.26
N TYR A 26 1.18 4.85 -2.37
CA TYR A 26 2.01 3.66 -2.35
C TYR A 26 3.03 3.70 -3.50
N ALA A 27 2.56 4.00 -4.70
CA ALA A 27 3.43 4.05 -5.88
C ALA A 27 4.53 5.08 -5.69
N SER A 28 4.19 6.25 -5.18
CA SER A 28 5.17 7.31 -4.93
C SER A 28 6.17 6.92 -3.84
N LEU A 29 5.67 6.38 -2.74
CA LEU A 29 6.50 5.96 -1.62
C LEU A 29 7.50 4.88 -2.03
N ASN A 30 7.07 3.95 -2.86
CA ASN A 30 7.85 2.77 -3.19
C ASN A 30 8.49 2.84 -4.57
N GLU A 31 8.41 4.00 -5.23
CA GLU A 31 9.09 4.24 -6.51
C GLU A 31 8.69 3.20 -7.56
N CYS A 32 7.40 2.93 -7.67
CA CYS A 32 6.89 1.96 -8.63
C CYS A 32 5.66 2.53 -9.35
N GLY A 33 5.19 1.80 -10.35
CA GLY A 33 4.02 2.21 -11.11
C GLY A 33 2.72 1.87 -10.39
N ARG A 34 1.61 2.42 -10.93
CA ARG A 34 0.28 2.20 -10.33
C ARG A 34 -0.15 0.74 -10.44
N ASN A 35 0.25 0.05 -11.50
CA ASN A 35 -0.09 -1.37 -11.64
C ASN A 35 0.59 -2.21 -10.57
N LYS A 36 1.86 -1.96 -10.32
CA LYS A 36 2.60 -2.66 -9.28
C LYS A 36 1.99 -2.37 -7.90
N ALA A 37 1.64 -1.10 -7.66
CA ALA A 37 1.00 -0.71 -6.41
C ALA A 37 -0.30 -1.48 -6.20
N SER A 38 -1.12 -1.58 -7.24
CA SER A 38 -2.39 -2.29 -7.16
C SER A 38 -2.21 -3.76 -6.83
N VAL A 39 -1.25 -4.41 -7.50
CA VAL A 39 -0.96 -5.83 -7.27
C VAL A 39 -0.45 -6.05 -5.85
N ASP A 40 0.50 -5.22 -5.41
CA ASP A 40 1.09 -5.35 -4.07
C ASP A 40 0.05 -5.14 -2.98
N LEU A 41 -0.77 -4.09 -3.10
CA LEU A 41 -1.76 -3.76 -2.09
C LEU A 41 -2.83 -4.85 -1.99
N ARG A 42 -3.27 -5.38 -3.14
CA ARG A 42 -4.23 -6.49 -3.13
C ARG A 42 -3.64 -7.71 -2.43
N ARG A 43 -2.39 -8.03 -2.73
CA ARG A 43 -1.72 -9.18 -2.10
C ARG A 43 -1.65 -8.99 -0.59
N MET A 44 -1.28 -7.79 -0.13
CA MET A 44 -1.15 -7.55 1.30
C MET A 44 -2.49 -7.63 2.02
N VAL A 45 -3.57 -7.23 1.37
CA VAL A 45 -4.90 -7.39 1.94
C VAL A 45 -5.27 -8.88 2.02
N GLU A 46 -4.99 -9.62 0.94
CA GLU A 46 -5.28 -11.07 0.91
C GLU A 46 -4.47 -11.83 1.96
N GLU A 47 -3.28 -11.37 2.26
CA GLU A 47 -2.42 -12.00 3.26
C GLU A 47 -2.74 -11.55 4.69
N GLY A 48 -3.70 -10.66 4.84
CA GLY A 48 -4.10 -10.18 6.15
C GLY A 48 -3.16 -9.13 6.74
N LYS A 49 -2.25 -8.59 5.95
CA LYS A 49 -1.29 -7.58 6.42
C LYS A 49 -1.87 -6.18 6.41
N LEU A 50 -2.84 -5.93 5.54
CA LEU A 50 -3.53 -4.65 5.44
C LEU A 50 -5.03 -4.87 5.40
N ARG A 51 -5.75 -3.83 5.78
CA ARG A 51 -7.20 -3.75 5.58
C ARG A 51 -7.47 -2.66 4.56
N ARG A 52 -8.64 -2.71 3.93
CA ARG A 52 -9.01 -1.64 3.00
C ARG A 52 -10.45 -1.25 3.20
N GLU A 53 -10.75 0.00 2.91
CA GLU A 53 -12.13 0.47 2.86
C GLU A 53 -12.28 1.47 1.73
N ARG A 54 -13.50 1.54 1.22
CA ARG A 54 -13.83 2.42 0.12
C ARG A 54 -14.28 3.76 0.68
N PHE A 55 -13.70 4.81 0.16
CA PHE A 55 -14.09 6.15 0.60
C PHE A 55 -14.07 7.08 -0.60
N GLY A 56 -15.24 7.62 -0.97
CA GLY A 56 -15.32 8.59 -2.05
C GLY A 56 -14.74 8.11 -3.37
N GLY A 57 -14.92 6.84 -3.69
CA GLY A 57 -14.43 6.30 -4.95
C GLY A 57 -12.97 5.85 -4.91
N MET A 58 -12.31 6.00 -3.76
CA MET A 58 -10.93 5.56 -3.58
C MET A 58 -10.84 4.42 -2.58
N TRP A 59 -9.84 3.57 -2.75
CA TRP A 59 -9.51 2.57 -1.75
C TRP A 59 -8.46 3.15 -0.80
N LEU A 60 -8.74 3.04 0.50
CA LEU A 60 -7.80 3.44 1.55
C LEU A 60 -7.32 2.18 2.25
N TYR A 61 -6.02 2.02 2.35
CA TYR A 61 -5.40 0.84 2.96
C TYR A 61 -4.80 1.21 4.30
N SER A 62 -4.95 0.34 5.30
CA SER A 62 -4.45 0.60 6.65
C SER A 62 -4.03 -0.71 7.32
N ILE A 63 -3.37 -0.59 8.45
CA ILE A 63 -3.03 -1.76 9.25
C ILE A 63 -4.14 -2.07 10.26
#